data_aace0f356847ea9494c9bb872b9d6a25
#
_entry.id   aace0f356847ea9494c9bb872b9d6a25
#
_cell.length_a   1.000
_cell.length_b   1.000
_cell.length_c   1.000
_cell.angle_alpha   90.00
_cell.angle_beta   90.00
_cell.angle_gamma   90.00
#
_symmetry.space_group_name_H-M   'P 1'
#
loop_
_entity.id
_entity.type
_entity.pdbx_description
1 polymer ?
#
loop_
_entity_poly.entity_id
_entity_poly.type
_entity_poly.pdbx_seq_one_letter_code
_entity_poly.pdbx_strand_id
1 'polypeptide(L)'
;GRLDLVENRYVGMKSRGCYETPGGTILLKAHRAIESITLDREVAHLKDDLMPRYASMIYNGYWWSPERLAVQTLIDQTQKTVNGWVRLKLYKGNVIVAGRDSKTDSLFDPNIATFEDDKGAYDQKDAAGFIKLNALRLRIAANLKQKQH
;
A
#
# COMPACT_ATOMS: atom_id res chain seq x y z
N GLY A 1 15.78 5.33 -12.55
CA GLY A 1 16.30 5.30 -11.25
C GLY A 1 16.92 6.56 -10.66
N ARG A 2 16.79 7.74 -11.31
CA ARG A 2 17.21 9.01 -10.72
C ARG A 2 16.04 9.68 -10.02
N LEU A 3 16.24 10.03 -8.74
CA LEU A 3 15.32 10.84 -7.95
C LEU A 3 15.92 12.21 -7.70
N ASP A 4 15.16 13.25 -7.98
CA ASP A 4 15.51 14.64 -7.70
C ASP A 4 14.47 15.17 -6.70
N LEU A 5 14.89 15.35 -5.45
CA LEU A 5 14.00 15.63 -4.33
C LEU A 5 14.40 16.93 -3.64
N VAL A 6 13.40 17.65 -3.14
CA VAL A 6 13.61 18.67 -2.12
C VAL A 6 13.39 18.03 -0.76
N GLU A 7 14.44 17.95 0.03
CA GLU A 7 14.48 17.28 1.33
C GLU A 7 14.39 18.27 2.48
N ASN A 8 13.87 17.81 3.60
CA ASN A 8 13.96 18.50 4.88
C ASN A 8 15.22 18.05 5.62
N ARG A 9 16.05 18.99 6.03
CA ARG A 9 17.11 18.72 7.00
C ARG A 9 16.53 18.65 8.40
N TYR A 10 17.20 17.94 9.31
CA TYR A 10 16.76 17.80 10.70
C TYR A 10 16.45 19.15 11.38
N VAL A 11 17.21 20.17 11.08
CA VAL A 11 17.03 21.54 11.58
C VAL A 11 15.96 22.36 10.84
N GLY A 12 15.19 21.75 9.94
CA GLY A 12 14.06 22.39 9.25
C GLY A 12 14.41 23.09 7.92
N MET A 13 15.68 23.16 7.54
CA MET A 13 16.07 23.72 6.24
C MET A 13 15.69 22.79 5.10
N LYS A 14 15.44 23.37 3.92
CA LYS A 14 15.27 22.63 2.67
C LYS A 14 16.62 22.45 1.98
N SER A 15 16.84 21.28 1.40
CA SER A 15 17.98 21.01 0.55
C SER A 15 17.55 20.16 -0.66
N ARG A 16 18.32 20.23 -1.75
CA ARG A 16 18.12 19.37 -2.91
C ARG A 16 18.96 18.11 -2.75
N GLY A 17 18.33 16.97 -2.89
CA GLY A 17 19.00 15.67 -3.02
C GLY A 17 18.80 15.11 -4.42
N CYS A 18 19.84 14.54 -5.00
CA CYS A 18 19.81 13.87 -6.29
C CYS A 18 20.38 12.47 -6.13
N TYR A 19 19.53 11.45 -6.29
CA TYR A 19 19.89 10.06 -6.02
C TYR A 19 19.73 9.19 -7.25
N GLU A 20 20.67 8.27 -7.43
CA GLU A 20 20.60 7.24 -8.45
C GLU A 20 20.52 5.88 -7.75
N THR A 21 19.34 5.29 -7.73
CA THR A 21 19.05 4.02 -7.04
C THR A 21 18.32 3.03 -7.95
N PRO A 22 18.90 2.66 -9.11
CA PRO A 22 18.19 1.80 -10.07
C PRO A 22 17.85 0.44 -9.49
N GLY A 23 18.77 -0.20 -8.77
CA GLY A 23 18.53 -1.50 -8.13
C GLY A 23 17.42 -1.43 -7.08
N GLY A 24 17.49 -0.47 -6.16
CA GLY A 24 16.45 -0.26 -5.13
C GLY A 24 15.08 0.05 -5.74
N THR A 25 15.02 0.85 -6.80
CA THR A 25 13.76 1.18 -7.50
C THR A 25 13.14 -0.07 -8.14
N ILE A 26 13.95 -0.90 -8.80
CA ILE A 26 13.50 -2.14 -9.44
C ILE A 26 12.97 -3.13 -8.38
N LEU A 27 13.72 -3.36 -7.32
CA LEU A 27 13.35 -4.28 -6.25
C LEU A 27 12.08 -3.81 -5.52
N LEU A 28 11.98 -2.54 -5.17
CA LEU A 28 10.79 -1.99 -4.55
C LEU A 28 9.55 -2.13 -5.44
N LYS A 29 9.68 -1.86 -6.74
CA LYS A 29 8.58 -1.99 -7.70
C LYS A 29 8.12 -3.45 -7.83
N ALA A 30 9.06 -4.41 -7.87
CA ALA A 30 8.77 -5.84 -7.91
C ALA A 30 8.09 -6.29 -6.62
N HIS A 31 8.63 -5.92 -5.47
CA HIS A 31 8.09 -6.29 -4.15
C HIS A 31 6.65 -5.80 -3.98
N ARG A 32 6.40 -4.52 -4.24
CA ARG A 32 5.04 -3.94 -4.20
C ARG A 32 4.07 -4.63 -5.16
N ALA A 33 4.56 -5.09 -6.31
CA ALA A 33 3.72 -5.81 -7.26
C ALA A 33 3.25 -7.18 -6.70
N ILE A 34 4.09 -7.91 -5.95
CA ILE A 34 3.68 -9.14 -5.27
C ILE A 34 2.79 -8.83 -4.07
N GLU A 35 3.15 -7.88 -3.23
CA GLU A 35 2.31 -7.48 -2.09
C GLU A 35 0.87 -7.19 -2.52
N SER A 36 0.67 -6.58 -3.68
CA SER A 36 -0.67 -6.21 -4.17
C SER A 36 -1.59 -7.38 -4.48
N ILE A 37 -1.08 -8.61 -4.58
CA ILE A 37 -1.88 -9.82 -4.83
C ILE A 37 -1.81 -10.83 -3.68
N THR A 38 -0.92 -10.64 -2.70
CA THR A 38 -0.70 -11.60 -1.60
C THR A 38 -1.03 -11.03 -0.22
N LEU A 39 -1.07 -9.71 -0.06
CA LEU A 39 -1.47 -9.12 1.22
C LEU A 39 -2.96 -8.84 1.25
N ASP A 40 -3.58 -9.22 2.36
CA ASP A 40 -4.90 -8.73 2.71
C ASP A 40 -4.92 -7.18 2.75
N ARG A 41 -6.04 -6.59 2.36
CA ARG A 41 -6.20 -5.14 2.27
C ARG A 41 -5.84 -4.41 3.56
N GLU A 42 -6.36 -4.88 4.70
CA GLU A 42 -6.14 -4.22 5.99
C GLU A 42 -4.71 -4.40 6.48
N VAL A 43 -4.10 -5.56 6.19
CA VAL A 43 -2.67 -5.81 6.48
C VAL A 43 -1.78 -4.89 5.64
N ALA A 44 -2.12 -4.69 4.37
CA ALA A 44 -1.38 -3.77 3.49
C ALA A 44 -1.45 -2.32 4.00
N HIS A 45 -2.64 -1.86 4.40
CA HIS A 45 -2.83 -0.53 4.99
C HIS A 45 -2.05 -0.38 6.29
N LEU A 46 -2.16 -1.33 7.21
CA LEU A 46 -1.42 -1.32 8.47
C LEU A 46 0.09 -1.21 8.25
N LYS A 47 0.61 -1.98 7.29
CA LYS A 47 2.03 -1.92 6.93
C LYS A 47 2.41 -0.53 6.39
N ASP A 48 1.60 0.02 5.49
CA ASP A 48 1.88 1.34 4.89
C ASP A 48 1.81 2.47 5.93
N ASP A 49 0.90 2.41 6.88
CA ASP A 49 0.81 3.36 8.00
C ASP A 49 2.06 3.34 8.91
N LEU A 50 2.72 2.19 9.02
CA LEU A 50 3.93 2.05 9.82
C LEU A 50 5.20 2.53 9.11
N MET A 51 5.21 2.60 7.78
CA MET A 51 6.42 2.94 7.02
C MET A 51 7.01 4.31 7.35
N PRO A 52 6.25 5.40 7.49
CA PRO A 52 6.82 6.69 7.89
C PRO A 52 7.48 6.64 9.27
N ARG A 53 6.90 5.92 10.21
CA ARG A 53 7.45 5.73 11.56
C ARG A 53 8.73 4.91 11.51
N TYR A 54 8.74 3.82 10.76
CA TYR A 54 9.93 2.99 10.56
C TYR A 54 11.07 3.77 9.93
N ALA A 55 10.78 4.54 8.87
CA ALA A 55 11.74 5.41 8.21
C ALA A 55 12.32 6.46 9.16
N SER A 56 11.49 7.07 10.02
CA SER A 56 11.92 8.04 11.04
C SER A 56 12.89 7.40 12.06
N MET A 57 12.61 6.19 12.51
CA MET A 57 13.51 5.48 13.43
C MET A 57 14.88 5.21 12.79
N ILE A 58 14.92 4.80 11.53
CA ILE A 58 16.17 4.58 10.79
C ILE A 58 16.93 5.89 10.59
N TYR A 59 16.25 6.94 10.15
CA TYR A 59 16.83 8.26 9.91
C TYR A 59 17.47 8.85 11.18
N ASN A 60 16.84 8.65 12.35
CA ASN A 60 17.32 9.14 13.63
C ASN A 60 18.36 8.22 14.31
N GLY A 61 18.79 7.15 13.66
CA GLY A 61 19.82 6.26 14.16
C GLY A 61 19.34 5.23 15.20
N TYR A 62 18.03 4.98 15.30
CA TYR A 62 17.43 4.04 16.28
C TYR A 62 17.35 2.60 15.76
N TRP A 63 18.39 2.15 15.04
CA TRP A 63 18.42 0.80 14.47
C TRP A 63 18.29 -0.30 15.53
N TRP A 64 18.88 -0.12 16.69
CA TRP A 64 18.89 -1.10 17.79
C TRP A 64 17.83 -0.84 18.85
N SER A 65 16.95 0.12 18.65
CA SER A 65 15.92 0.47 19.62
C SER A 65 14.82 -0.60 19.73
N PRO A 66 14.24 -0.81 20.94
CA PRO A 66 13.16 -1.78 21.14
C PRO A 66 11.95 -1.54 20.23
N GLU A 67 11.58 -0.28 20.01
CA GLU A 67 10.45 0.07 19.13
C GLU A 67 10.71 -0.29 17.67
N ARG A 68 11.94 -0.10 17.16
CA ARG A 68 12.30 -0.54 15.82
C ARG A 68 12.23 -2.07 15.69
N LEU A 69 12.70 -2.80 16.67
CA LEU A 69 12.63 -4.26 16.70
C LEU A 69 11.18 -4.76 16.71
N ALA A 70 10.30 -4.12 17.50
CA ALA A 70 8.88 -4.47 17.55
C ALA A 70 8.19 -4.24 16.18
N VAL A 71 8.43 -3.08 15.55
CA VAL A 71 7.88 -2.78 14.21
C VAL A 71 8.46 -3.73 13.16
N GLN A 72 9.75 -4.08 13.23
CA GLN A 72 10.35 -5.07 12.35
C GLN A 72 9.64 -6.43 12.43
N THR A 73 9.36 -6.90 13.64
CA THR A 73 8.64 -8.17 13.84
C THR A 73 7.27 -8.14 13.19
N LEU A 74 6.55 -7.02 13.29
CA LEU A 74 5.27 -6.85 12.62
C LEU A 74 5.43 -6.88 11.10
N ILE A 75 6.40 -6.15 10.55
CA ILE A 75 6.69 -6.15 9.12
C ILE A 75 7.02 -7.58 8.65
N ASP A 76 7.92 -8.27 9.33
CA ASP A 76 8.33 -9.64 9.00
C ASP A 76 7.13 -10.61 9.00
N GLN A 77 6.20 -10.43 9.93
CA GLN A 77 4.97 -11.22 9.99
C GLN A 77 4.12 -11.00 8.73
N THR A 78 4.01 -9.76 8.23
CA THR A 78 3.23 -9.47 7.01
C THR A 78 3.86 -10.05 5.76
N GLN A 79 5.17 -10.30 5.76
CA GLN A 79 5.92 -10.76 4.59
C GLN A 79 5.90 -12.28 4.39
N LYS A 80 5.37 -13.06 5.32
CA LYS A 80 5.36 -14.53 5.24
C LYS A 80 4.63 -15.09 4.04
N THR A 81 3.59 -14.40 3.56
CA THR A 81 2.80 -14.74 2.38
C THR A 81 3.21 -13.98 1.12
N VAL A 82 4.20 -13.09 1.23
CA VAL A 82 4.68 -12.31 0.08
C VAL A 82 5.69 -13.13 -0.71
N ASN A 83 5.17 -14.07 -1.50
CA ASN A 83 5.97 -14.99 -2.30
C ASN A 83 5.42 -15.09 -3.72
N GLY A 84 6.29 -15.04 -4.72
CA GLY A 84 5.87 -15.11 -6.12
C GLY A 84 6.93 -14.59 -7.07
N TRP A 85 6.55 -14.37 -8.31
CA TRP A 85 7.43 -13.81 -9.32
C TRP A 85 6.80 -12.58 -9.99
N VAL A 86 7.67 -11.68 -10.45
CA VAL A 86 7.29 -10.47 -11.18
C VAL A 86 8.13 -10.35 -12.44
N ARG A 87 7.49 -10.09 -13.56
CA ARG A 87 8.16 -9.70 -14.79
C ARG A 87 8.14 -8.19 -14.92
N LEU A 88 9.31 -7.59 -14.94
CA LEU A 88 9.49 -6.16 -15.13
C LEU A 88 10.06 -5.89 -16.53
N LYS A 89 9.58 -4.81 -17.15
CA LYS A 89 10.14 -4.24 -18.37
C LYS A 89 10.83 -2.92 -18.02
N LEU A 90 12.12 -2.84 -18.29
CA LEU A 90 12.88 -1.60 -18.15
C LEU A 90 12.93 -0.89 -19.50
N TYR A 91 12.44 0.33 -19.56
CA TYR A 91 12.40 1.09 -20.80
C TYR A 91 12.48 2.59 -20.54
N LYS A 92 13.49 3.25 -21.13
CA LYS A 92 13.68 4.70 -21.06
C LYS A 92 13.53 5.29 -19.66
N GLY A 93 14.22 4.67 -18.66
CA GLY A 93 14.19 5.11 -17.27
C GLY A 93 12.95 4.67 -16.48
N ASN A 94 11.99 4.00 -17.09
CA ASN A 94 10.79 3.51 -16.42
C ASN A 94 10.93 2.03 -16.04
N VAL A 95 10.30 1.66 -14.92
CA VAL A 95 10.12 0.27 -14.47
C VAL A 95 8.64 -0.07 -14.60
N ILE A 96 8.30 -0.92 -15.56
CA ILE A 96 6.92 -1.28 -15.90
C ILE A 96 6.68 -2.72 -15.44
N VAL A 97 5.63 -2.94 -14.64
CA VAL A 97 5.19 -4.30 -14.29
C VAL A 97 4.48 -4.90 -15.49
N ALA A 98 5.08 -5.91 -16.11
CA ALA A 98 4.55 -6.62 -17.27
C ALA A 98 3.74 -7.87 -16.87
N GLY A 99 3.95 -8.40 -15.66
CA GLY A 99 3.22 -9.54 -15.12
C GLY A 99 3.67 -9.86 -13.71
N ARG A 100 2.78 -10.51 -12.96
CA ARG A 100 3.03 -10.99 -11.60
C ARG A 100 2.17 -12.22 -11.34
N ASP A 101 2.67 -13.13 -10.52
CA ASP A 101 1.97 -14.35 -10.14
C ASP A 101 2.48 -14.89 -8.81
N SER A 102 1.60 -15.52 -8.04
CA SER A 102 1.92 -16.29 -6.86
C SER A 102 1.08 -17.58 -6.89
N LYS A 103 1.75 -18.72 -6.88
CA LYS A 103 1.10 -20.02 -7.00
C LYS A 103 0.35 -20.45 -5.73
N THR A 104 0.81 -19.98 -4.58
CA THR A 104 0.35 -20.47 -3.27
C THR A 104 -0.33 -19.38 -2.43
N ASP A 105 0.03 -18.14 -2.63
CA ASP A 105 -0.31 -17.06 -1.69
C ASP A 105 -1.16 -15.94 -2.33
N SER A 106 -1.52 -16.08 -3.61
CA SER A 106 -2.39 -15.09 -4.29
C SER A 106 -3.79 -15.07 -3.70
N LEU A 107 -4.24 -13.90 -3.30
CA LEU A 107 -5.62 -13.62 -2.89
C LEU A 107 -6.50 -13.21 -4.09
N PHE A 108 -5.91 -13.07 -5.27
CA PHE A 108 -6.64 -12.73 -6.49
C PHE A 108 -7.30 -13.98 -7.06
N ASP A 109 -8.64 -13.96 -7.11
CA ASP A 109 -9.44 -14.96 -7.81
C ASP A 109 -10.40 -14.24 -8.78
N PRO A 110 -10.21 -14.41 -10.10
CA PRO A 110 -11.06 -13.76 -11.10
C PRO A 110 -12.52 -14.26 -11.07
N ASN A 111 -12.79 -15.43 -10.47
CA ASN A 111 -14.15 -15.96 -10.36
C ASN A 111 -14.93 -15.35 -9.20
N ILE A 112 -14.24 -14.80 -8.20
CA ILE A 112 -14.86 -14.15 -7.04
C ILE A 112 -15.11 -12.66 -7.33
N ALA A 113 -14.12 -11.95 -7.89
CA ALA A 113 -14.15 -10.52 -8.15
C ALA A 113 -14.53 -10.24 -9.62
N THR A 114 -15.79 -10.48 -9.98
CA THR A 114 -16.31 -10.20 -11.32
C THR A 114 -17.42 -9.16 -11.26
N PHE A 115 -17.57 -8.37 -12.33
CA PHE A 115 -18.71 -7.47 -12.56
C PHE A 115 -19.92 -8.17 -13.20
N GLU A 116 -19.82 -9.46 -13.51
CA GLU A 116 -20.90 -10.26 -14.05
C GLU A 116 -21.79 -10.73 -12.91
N ASP A 117 -23.09 -10.36 -12.93
CA ASP A 117 -24.04 -10.55 -11.84
C ASP A 117 -24.30 -12.04 -11.47
N ASP A 118 -24.06 -12.98 -12.37
CA ASP A 118 -24.38 -14.38 -12.22
C ASP A 118 -23.19 -15.28 -11.83
N LYS A 119 -21.98 -14.70 -11.68
CA LYS A 119 -20.75 -15.46 -11.39
C LYS A 119 -20.02 -15.01 -10.12
N GLY A 120 -20.49 -13.98 -9.44
CA GLY A 120 -19.86 -13.46 -8.23
C GLY A 120 -20.14 -14.30 -7.00
N ALA A 121 -19.18 -14.36 -6.06
CA ALA A 121 -19.37 -15.01 -4.76
C ALA A 121 -20.30 -14.24 -3.80
N TYR A 122 -20.79 -13.07 -4.20
CA TYR A 122 -21.69 -12.20 -3.41
C TYR A 122 -22.76 -11.57 -4.30
N ASP A 123 -23.93 -11.22 -3.68
CA ASP A 123 -24.97 -10.47 -4.38
C ASP A 123 -24.63 -8.98 -4.43
N GLN A 124 -24.55 -8.42 -5.62
CA GLN A 124 -24.29 -6.98 -5.85
C GLN A 124 -25.34 -6.07 -5.17
N LYS A 125 -26.56 -6.58 -4.92
CA LYS A 125 -27.61 -5.85 -4.21
C LYS A 125 -27.22 -5.51 -2.77
N ASP A 126 -26.34 -6.30 -2.13
CA ASP A 126 -25.85 -6.06 -0.78
C ASP A 126 -25.05 -4.76 -0.68
N ALA A 127 -24.41 -4.36 -1.76
CA ALA A 127 -23.69 -3.08 -1.85
C ALA A 127 -24.60 -1.88 -1.60
N ALA A 128 -25.87 -1.93 -2.01
CA ALA A 128 -26.81 -0.84 -1.77
C ALA A 128 -27.09 -0.62 -0.28
N GLY A 129 -27.21 -1.70 0.50
CA GLY A 129 -27.36 -1.64 1.96
C GLY A 129 -26.15 -1.07 2.64
N PHE A 130 -24.97 -1.56 2.28
CA PHE A 130 -23.68 -1.09 2.78
C PHE A 130 -23.50 0.43 2.52
N ILE A 131 -23.76 0.90 1.30
CA ILE A 131 -23.65 2.33 0.93
C ILE A 131 -24.62 3.17 1.75
N LYS A 132 -25.88 2.74 1.91
CA LYS A 132 -26.90 3.46 2.69
C LYS A 132 -26.47 3.65 4.15
N LEU A 133 -25.94 2.60 4.79
CA LEU A 133 -25.47 2.65 6.17
C LEU A 133 -24.24 3.56 6.31
N ASN A 134 -23.25 3.43 5.44
CA ASN A 134 -22.06 4.29 5.46
C ASN A 134 -22.40 5.78 5.20
N ALA A 135 -23.41 6.07 4.36
CA ALA A 135 -23.83 7.42 4.08
C ALA A 135 -24.65 8.07 5.21
N LEU A 136 -25.14 7.29 6.19
CA LEU A 136 -26.07 7.79 7.20
C LEU A 136 -25.49 8.95 8.01
N ARG A 137 -24.26 8.86 8.49
CA ARG A 137 -23.58 9.94 9.23
C ARG A 137 -23.47 11.23 8.41
N LEU A 138 -23.24 11.10 7.10
CA LEU A 138 -23.11 12.26 6.19
C LEU A 138 -24.45 12.94 5.96
N ARG A 139 -25.55 12.16 5.85
CA ARG A 139 -26.91 12.70 5.75
C ARG A 139 -27.30 13.45 7.01
N ILE A 140 -26.99 12.91 8.19
CA ILE A 140 -27.24 13.58 9.47
C ILE A 140 -26.50 14.92 9.51
N ALA A 141 -25.21 14.93 9.16
CA ALA A 141 -24.42 16.16 9.13
C ALA A 141 -24.95 17.20 8.12
N ALA A 142 -25.37 16.76 6.93
CA ALA A 142 -25.95 17.64 5.91
C ALA A 142 -27.27 18.25 6.36
N ASN A 143 -28.17 17.46 6.96
CA ASN A 143 -29.45 17.94 7.47
C ASN A 143 -29.28 18.96 8.61
N LEU A 144 -28.29 18.82 9.46
CA LEU A 144 -27.98 19.80 10.50
C LEU A 144 -27.52 21.13 9.92
N LYS A 145 -26.69 21.12 8.89
CA LYS A 145 -26.26 22.36 8.21
C LYS A 145 -27.41 23.10 7.53
N GLN A 146 -28.35 22.37 6.91
CA GLN A 146 -29.51 22.99 6.28
C GLN A 146 -30.51 23.65 7.27
N LYS A 147 -30.53 23.21 8.54
CA LYS A 147 -31.37 23.81 9.58
C LYS A 147 -30.76 25.06 10.21
N GLN A 148 -29.51 25.37 9.92
CA GLN A 148 -28.79 26.55 10.44
C GLN A 148 -28.80 27.73 9.46
N HIS A 149 -29.35 27.53 8.26
CA HIS A 149 -29.62 28.55 7.25
C HIS A 149 -31.12 28.73 7.05
#